data_7257e439c0ebe6a342d4369cb0dbcdd7
#
_entry.id   7257e439c0ebe6a342d4369cb0dbcdd7
#
_cell.length_a   1.000
_cell.length_b   1.000
_cell.length_c   1.000
_cell.angle_alpha   90.00
_cell.angle_beta   90.00
_cell.angle_gamma   90.00
#
_symmetry.space_group_name_H-M   'P 1'
#
loop_
_entity.id
_entity.type
_entity.pdbx_description
1 polymer ?
#
loop_
_entity_poly.entity_id
_entity_poly.type
_entity_poly.pdbx_seq_one_letter_code
_entity_poly.pdbx_strand_id
1 'polypeptide(L)'
;MNKEIARYLQKISVDSRFVSILEDRIVVNNLRYSRFSRAREEIFYHKFPEVRVNRSKVFQRIATRASRNLKAELKPRDRVALFRDGDCVSQTLYAVLEPYTRKYGIEIIQFELWGELEQLDVDKVALPFHLDCEVESLLEKMLNGDKISLESDRTSFNDHKLIYPLINIPRDWILSWTGSEGIPCTEDGSGGMAPEMVQFLSSFIPDVREKMYKSAQFLRENE
;
A
#
# COMPACT_ATOMS: atom_id res chain seq x y z
N MET A 1 -18.70 13.27 -1.68
CA MET A 1 -17.65 13.96 -0.89
C MET A 1 -16.29 13.92 -1.61
N ASN A 2 -15.67 12.79 -1.86
CA ASN A 2 -14.30 12.74 -2.45
C ASN A 2 -14.15 13.47 -3.80
N LYS A 3 -15.15 13.40 -4.70
CA LYS A 3 -15.13 14.14 -5.98
C LYS A 3 -15.20 15.66 -5.78
N GLU A 4 -15.93 16.13 -4.78
CA GLU A 4 -16.03 17.54 -4.44
C GLU A 4 -14.72 18.06 -3.85
N ILE A 5 -14.12 17.31 -2.91
CA ILE A 5 -12.81 17.62 -2.32
C ILE A 5 -11.75 17.69 -3.43
N ALA A 6 -11.70 16.70 -4.33
CA ALA A 6 -10.74 16.68 -5.43
C ALA A 6 -10.86 17.91 -6.35
N ARG A 7 -12.09 18.31 -6.70
CA ARG A 7 -12.34 19.53 -7.50
C ARG A 7 -11.92 20.80 -6.76
N TYR A 8 -12.19 20.86 -5.46
CA TYR A 8 -11.79 22.04 -4.66
C TYR A 8 -10.27 22.14 -4.50
N LEU A 9 -9.58 21.02 -4.27
CA LEU A 9 -8.11 21.00 -4.24
C LEU A 9 -7.52 21.56 -5.54
N GLN A 10 -8.05 21.18 -6.69
CA GLN A 10 -7.63 21.73 -7.97
C GLN A 10 -7.89 23.24 -8.07
N LYS A 11 -9.05 23.73 -7.57
CA LYS A 11 -9.40 25.15 -7.55
C LYS A 11 -8.39 25.98 -6.75
N ILE A 12 -7.87 25.43 -5.65
CA ILE A 12 -6.83 26.08 -4.84
C ILE A 12 -5.39 25.73 -5.30
N SER A 13 -5.24 25.23 -6.53
CA SER A 13 -3.96 24.88 -7.15
C SER A 13 -3.16 23.78 -6.43
N VAL A 14 -3.86 22.84 -5.78
CA VAL A 14 -3.29 21.61 -5.21
C VAL A 14 -3.43 20.48 -6.22
N ASP A 15 -2.33 19.79 -6.51
CA ASP A 15 -2.36 18.63 -7.40
C ASP A 15 -2.85 17.39 -6.65
N SER A 16 -4.14 17.07 -6.83
CA SER A 16 -4.80 15.96 -6.17
C SER A 16 -4.26 14.57 -6.55
N ARG A 17 -3.42 14.46 -7.60
CA ARG A 17 -2.75 13.21 -7.98
C ARG A 17 -1.66 12.77 -6.99
N PHE A 18 -1.25 13.67 -6.09
CA PHE A 18 -0.26 13.42 -5.06
C PHE A 18 -0.83 13.55 -3.64
N VAL A 19 -2.13 13.33 -3.52
CA VAL A 19 -2.89 13.38 -2.28
C VAL A 19 -3.89 12.24 -2.26
N SER A 20 -3.93 11.46 -1.19
CA SER A 20 -4.98 10.46 -0.98
C SER A 20 -6.16 11.10 -0.26
N ILE A 21 -7.37 10.91 -0.79
CA ILE A 21 -8.60 11.44 -0.22
C ILE A 21 -9.35 10.28 0.42
N LEU A 22 -9.32 10.21 1.74
CA LEU A 22 -10.03 9.22 2.55
C LEU A 22 -11.34 9.83 3.08
N GLU A 23 -12.11 9.05 3.83
CA GLU A 23 -13.44 9.50 4.28
C GLU A 23 -13.39 10.76 5.17
N ASP A 24 -12.48 10.78 6.15
CA ASP A 24 -12.36 11.83 7.17
C ASP A 24 -11.09 12.67 7.05
N ARG A 25 -10.22 12.33 6.10
CA ARG A 25 -8.89 12.95 6.01
C ARG A 25 -8.31 12.97 4.61
N ILE A 26 -7.35 13.87 4.43
CA ILE A 26 -6.47 13.94 3.28
C ILE A 26 -5.07 13.54 3.74
N VAL A 27 -4.42 12.63 3.01
CA VAL A 27 -3.03 12.26 3.26
C VAL A 27 -2.16 12.73 2.10
N VAL A 28 -1.12 13.52 2.41
CA VAL A 28 -0.22 14.06 1.39
C VAL A 28 0.86 13.04 1.06
N ASN A 29 0.83 12.50 -0.16
CA ASN A 29 1.76 11.47 -0.64
C ASN A 29 3.11 12.04 -1.04
N ASN A 30 3.11 13.28 -1.55
CA ASN A 30 4.31 14.00 -1.90
C ASN A 30 4.09 15.51 -1.77
N LEU A 31 4.77 16.13 -0.81
CA LEU A 31 4.61 17.56 -0.53
C LEU A 31 5.04 18.44 -1.69
N ARG A 32 6.13 18.09 -2.38
CA ARG A 32 6.66 18.89 -3.48
C ARG A 32 5.71 18.91 -4.66
N TYR A 33 5.25 17.74 -5.08
CA TYR A 33 4.42 17.61 -6.27
C TYR A 33 2.95 17.97 -6.01
N SER A 34 2.42 17.71 -4.82
CA SER A 34 1.06 18.10 -4.46
C SER A 34 0.88 19.62 -4.41
N ARG A 35 1.95 20.37 -4.15
CA ARG A 35 1.92 21.83 -3.91
C ARG A 35 0.96 22.22 -2.77
N PHE A 36 0.64 21.30 -1.87
CA PHE A 36 -0.27 21.54 -0.75
C PHE A 36 0.48 22.24 0.39
N SER A 37 0.68 23.57 0.28
CA SER A 37 1.33 24.41 1.28
C SER A 37 0.42 24.62 2.50
N ARG A 38 0.98 25.14 3.61
CA ARG A 38 0.21 25.53 4.80
C ARG A 38 -0.86 26.59 4.50
N ALA A 39 -0.53 27.59 3.71
CA ALA A 39 -1.50 28.60 3.31
C ALA A 39 -2.68 28.02 2.52
N ARG A 40 -2.44 27.03 1.65
CA ARG A 40 -3.53 26.33 0.95
C ARG A 40 -4.34 25.41 1.86
N GLU A 41 -3.71 24.85 2.88
CA GLU A 41 -4.38 24.08 3.91
C GLU A 41 -5.36 24.96 4.73
N GLU A 42 -4.97 26.17 5.10
CA GLU A 42 -5.86 27.14 5.75
C GLU A 42 -7.09 27.46 4.86
N ILE A 43 -6.85 27.74 3.56
CA ILE A 43 -7.94 27.94 2.60
C ILE A 43 -8.83 26.69 2.48
N PHE A 44 -8.23 25.50 2.53
CA PHE A 44 -8.96 24.24 2.49
C PHE A 44 -9.86 24.08 3.72
N TYR A 45 -9.35 24.33 4.92
CA TYR A 45 -10.12 24.23 6.17
C TYR A 45 -11.31 25.19 6.26
N HIS A 46 -11.26 26.35 5.61
CA HIS A 46 -12.43 27.24 5.53
C HIS A 46 -13.65 26.57 4.88
N LYS A 47 -13.43 25.63 3.95
CA LYS A 47 -14.53 24.90 3.27
C LYS A 47 -14.80 23.52 3.85
N PHE A 48 -13.77 22.83 4.34
CA PHE A 48 -13.86 21.47 4.87
C PHE A 48 -13.20 21.40 6.27
N PRO A 49 -13.80 22.03 7.29
CA PRO A 49 -13.21 22.09 8.64
C PRO A 49 -13.13 20.73 9.33
N GLU A 50 -13.99 19.77 8.95
CA GLU A 50 -14.04 18.40 9.49
C GLU A 50 -13.03 17.47 8.88
N VAL A 51 -12.40 17.80 7.74
CA VAL A 51 -11.46 16.95 7.01
C VAL A 51 -10.03 17.22 7.46
N ARG A 52 -9.40 16.26 8.11
CA ARG A 52 -8.02 16.38 8.58
C ARG A 52 -7.02 16.32 7.42
N VAL A 53 -5.92 17.07 7.52
CA VAL A 53 -4.83 17.05 6.54
C VAL A 53 -3.58 16.44 7.17
N ASN A 54 -3.20 15.25 6.73
CA ASN A 54 -2.06 14.49 7.21
C ASN A 54 -0.84 14.70 6.32
N ARG A 55 0.33 14.94 6.94
CA ARG A 55 1.61 15.19 6.28
C ARG A 55 2.69 14.22 6.76
N SER A 56 2.31 12.99 7.07
CA SER A 56 3.21 11.97 7.59
C SER A 56 4.41 11.76 6.67
N LYS A 57 5.62 11.90 7.21
CA LYS A 57 6.85 11.57 6.48
C LYS A 57 6.94 10.06 6.20
N VAL A 58 6.41 9.24 7.12
CA VAL A 58 6.39 7.79 6.95
C VAL A 58 5.49 7.42 5.77
N PHE A 59 4.27 7.99 5.70
CA PHE A 59 3.39 7.72 4.57
C PHE A 59 3.99 8.19 3.23
N GLN A 60 4.67 9.32 3.19
CA GLN A 60 5.35 9.77 1.99
C GLN A 60 6.43 8.77 1.51
N ARG A 61 7.13 8.12 2.44
CA ARG A 61 8.08 7.04 2.11
C ARG A 61 7.36 5.80 1.57
N ILE A 62 6.26 5.40 2.23
CA ILE A 62 5.39 4.29 1.77
C ILE A 62 4.92 4.57 0.34
N ALA A 63 4.28 5.70 0.10
CA ALA A 63 3.75 6.09 -1.20
C ALA A 63 4.85 6.17 -2.28
N THR A 64 6.05 6.63 -1.92
CA THR A 64 7.19 6.71 -2.84
C THR A 64 7.71 5.32 -3.22
N ARG A 65 7.85 4.39 -2.26
CA ARG A 65 8.26 3.01 -2.55
C ARG A 65 7.20 2.28 -3.38
N ALA A 66 5.95 2.32 -2.95
CA ALA A 66 4.84 1.67 -3.64
C ALA A 66 4.65 2.20 -5.08
N SER A 67 4.91 3.49 -5.32
CA SER A 67 4.78 4.08 -6.66
C SER A 67 5.72 3.46 -7.70
N ARG A 68 6.82 2.84 -7.29
CA ARG A 68 7.75 2.15 -8.21
C ARG A 68 7.11 0.88 -8.75
N ASN A 69 6.48 0.09 -7.88
CA ASN A 69 5.78 -1.13 -8.27
C ASN A 69 4.53 -0.78 -9.10
N LEU A 70 3.73 0.17 -8.62
CA LEU A 70 2.50 0.58 -9.30
C LEU A 70 2.72 1.17 -10.69
N LYS A 71 3.85 1.84 -10.92
CA LYS A 71 4.18 2.39 -12.24
C LYS A 71 4.38 1.30 -13.30
N ALA A 72 4.92 0.16 -12.91
CA ALA A 72 5.12 -0.98 -13.81
C ALA A 72 3.83 -1.79 -14.01
N GLU A 73 2.97 -1.85 -12.98
CA GLU A 73 1.84 -2.75 -12.91
C GLU A 73 0.52 -2.12 -13.38
N LEU A 74 0.29 -0.83 -13.11
CA LEU A 74 -0.97 -0.17 -13.44
C LEU A 74 -0.98 0.39 -14.86
N LYS A 75 -2.10 0.15 -15.57
CA LYS A 75 -2.42 0.76 -16.85
C LYS A 75 -3.54 1.80 -16.67
N PRO A 76 -3.65 2.79 -17.59
CA PRO A 76 -4.77 3.72 -17.58
C PRO A 76 -6.11 2.98 -17.70
N ARG A 77 -7.06 3.38 -16.84
CA ARG A 77 -8.44 2.86 -16.76
C ARG A 77 -8.55 1.41 -16.28
N ASP A 78 -7.50 0.82 -15.70
CA ASP A 78 -7.62 -0.49 -15.04
C ASP A 78 -8.72 -0.48 -13.97
N ARG A 79 -9.45 -1.58 -13.89
CA ARG A 79 -10.36 -1.89 -12.78
C ARG A 79 -9.61 -2.77 -11.81
N VAL A 80 -9.38 -2.26 -10.60
CA VAL A 80 -8.53 -2.90 -9.59
C VAL A 80 -9.38 -3.32 -8.41
N ALA A 81 -9.49 -4.62 -8.18
CA ALA A 81 -10.11 -5.16 -6.96
C ALA A 81 -9.18 -5.02 -5.76
N LEU A 82 -9.74 -4.67 -4.61
CA LEU A 82 -9.05 -4.51 -3.34
C LEU A 82 -9.86 -5.18 -2.23
N PHE A 83 -9.22 -6.12 -1.53
CA PHE A 83 -9.83 -6.78 -0.39
C PHE A 83 -9.89 -5.83 0.81
N ARG A 84 -11.05 -5.76 1.45
CA ARG A 84 -11.31 -4.89 2.60
C ARG A 84 -11.65 -5.73 3.82
N ASP A 85 -10.66 -5.96 4.67
CA ASP A 85 -10.80 -6.68 5.94
C ASP A 85 -10.71 -5.77 7.18
N GLY A 86 -10.42 -4.49 6.98
CA GLY A 86 -10.28 -3.51 8.06
C GLY A 86 -8.91 -3.52 8.74
N ASP A 87 -7.96 -4.31 8.25
CA ASP A 87 -6.60 -4.34 8.76
C ASP A 87 -5.79 -3.08 8.36
N CYS A 88 -4.65 -2.86 9.05
CA CYS A 88 -3.80 -1.69 8.80
C CYS A 88 -3.13 -1.75 7.41
N VAL A 89 -2.88 -2.93 6.88
CA VAL A 89 -2.24 -3.13 5.58
C VAL A 89 -3.21 -2.80 4.45
N SER A 90 -4.44 -3.30 4.52
CA SER A 90 -5.51 -3.01 3.56
C SER A 90 -5.88 -1.52 3.54
N GLN A 91 -5.93 -0.87 4.71
CA GLN A 91 -6.13 0.58 4.79
C GLN A 91 -4.99 1.36 4.13
N THR A 92 -3.75 0.92 4.34
CA THR A 92 -2.56 1.51 3.71
C THR A 92 -2.58 1.30 2.20
N LEU A 93 -2.94 0.11 1.75
CA LEU A 93 -3.05 -0.24 0.34
C LEU A 93 -4.09 0.65 -0.37
N TYR A 94 -5.26 0.82 0.23
CA TYR A 94 -6.28 1.74 -0.29
C TYR A 94 -5.74 3.18 -0.37
N ALA A 95 -5.13 3.68 0.70
CA ALA A 95 -4.57 5.02 0.74
C ALA A 95 -3.49 5.24 -0.34
N VAL A 96 -2.69 4.21 -0.65
CA VAL A 96 -1.67 4.26 -1.70
C VAL A 96 -2.27 4.24 -3.11
N LEU A 97 -3.33 3.45 -3.33
CA LEU A 97 -3.98 3.30 -4.64
C LEU A 97 -4.90 4.46 -5.00
N GLU A 98 -5.55 5.08 -4.01
CA GLU A 98 -6.60 6.07 -4.22
C GLU A 98 -6.19 7.24 -5.16
N PRO A 99 -4.97 7.83 -5.09
CA PRO A 99 -4.57 8.89 -6.01
C PRO A 99 -4.48 8.46 -7.49
N TYR A 100 -4.35 7.16 -7.74
CA TYR A 100 -4.26 6.63 -9.10
C TYR A 100 -5.61 6.66 -9.82
N THR A 101 -6.72 6.78 -9.09
CA THR A 101 -8.04 7.08 -9.67
C THR A 101 -8.02 8.40 -10.44
N ARG A 102 -7.20 9.38 -10.01
CA ARG A 102 -7.03 10.67 -10.68
C ARG A 102 -5.79 10.72 -11.56
N LYS A 103 -4.78 9.90 -11.28
CA LYS A 103 -3.53 9.87 -12.02
C LYS A 103 -3.62 9.06 -13.31
N TYR A 104 -4.26 7.91 -13.26
CA TYR A 104 -4.40 6.97 -14.38
C TYR A 104 -5.86 6.71 -14.75
N GLY A 105 -6.81 7.26 -13.97
CA GLY A 105 -8.24 7.02 -14.18
C GLY A 105 -8.64 5.59 -13.84
N ILE A 106 -7.92 4.91 -12.92
CA ILE A 106 -8.30 3.57 -12.47
C ILE A 106 -9.60 3.61 -11.69
N GLU A 107 -10.31 2.50 -11.68
CA GLU A 107 -11.46 2.25 -10.81
C GLU A 107 -11.03 1.29 -9.69
N ILE A 108 -11.30 1.65 -8.42
CA ILE A 108 -11.03 0.76 -7.27
C ILE A 108 -12.36 0.15 -6.86
N ILE A 109 -12.42 -1.18 -6.90
CA ILE A 109 -13.58 -1.98 -6.49
C ILE A 109 -13.20 -2.70 -5.22
N GLN A 110 -13.85 -2.35 -4.10
CA GLN A 110 -13.63 -3.01 -2.81
C GLN A 110 -14.56 -4.20 -2.68
N PHE A 111 -14.05 -5.30 -2.11
CA PHE A 111 -14.82 -6.49 -1.79
C PHE A 111 -14.43 -7.03 -0.41
N GLU A 112 -15.34 -7.73 0.26
CA GLU A 112 -15.16 -8.20 1.65
C GLU A 112 -15.04 -9.73 1.74
N LEU A 113 -15.54 -10.45 0.75
CA LEU A 113 -15.49 -11.91 0.70
C LEU A 113 -14.77 -12.38 -0.56
N TRP A 114 -13.80 -13.26 -0.41
CA TRP A 114 -13.03 -13.80 -1.56
C TRP A 114 -13.91 -14.46 -2.64
N GLY A 115 -15.06 -15.05 -2.25
CA GLY A 115 -16.03 -15.61 -3.21
C GLY A 115 -16.68 -14.57 -4.11
N GLU A 116 -16.69 -13.30 -3.75
CA GLU A 116 -17.23 -12.21 -4.59
C GLU A 116 -16.32 -11.91 -5.78
N LEU A 117 -15.02 -12.17 -5.65
CA LEU A 117 -14.03 -11.86 -6.67
C LEU A 117 -14.34 -12.51 -8.03
N GLU A 118 -14.88 -13.73 -8.04
CA GLU A 118 -15.25 -14.45 -9.27
C GLU A 118 -16.37 -13.75 -10.06
N GLN A 119 -17.17 -12.93 -9.39
CA GLN A 119 -18.28 -12.18 -10.00
C GLN A 119 -17.90 -10.76 -10.40
N LEU A 120 -16.70 -10.32 -10.00
CA LEU A 120 -16.22 -8.98 -10.29
C LEU A 120 -15.55 -8.93 -11.67
N ASP A 121 -16.01 -8.01 -12.50
CA ASP A 121 -15.33 -7.68 -13.76
C ASP A 121 -14.17 -6.71 -13.46
N VAL A 122 -12.98 -7.26 -13.21
CA VAL A 122 -11.77 -6.52 -12.84
C VAL A 122 -10.56 -6.99 -13.64
N ASP A 123 -9.65 -6.07 -13.93
CA ASP A 123 -8.40 -6.38 -14.64
C ASP A 123 -7.33 -6.93 -13.71
N LYS A 124 -7.36 -6.49 -12.44
CA LYS A 124 -6.30 -6.78 -11.46
C LYS A 124 -6.85 -6.88 -10.04
N VAL A 125 -6.14 -7.65 -9.24
CA VAL A 125 -6.36 -7.76 -7.79
C VAL A 125 -5.13 -7.24 -7.07
N ALA A 126 -5.29 -6.21 -6.26
CA ALA A 126 -4.23 -5.68 -5.41
C ALA A 126 -4.27 -6.41 -4.06
N LEU A 127 -3.18 -7.10 -3.74
CA LEU A 127 -3.07 -7.85 -2.50
C LEU A 127 -2.43 -7.00 -1.39
N PRO A 128 -2.94 -7.08 -0.14
CA PRO A 128 -2.37 -6.43 1.03
C PRO A 128 -1.14 -7.20 1.54
N PHE A 129 -0.17 -7.42 0.68
CA PHE A 129 1.02 -8.21 0.95
C PHE A 129 2.24 -7.30 1.02
N HIS A 130 2.97 -7.37 2.12
CA HIS A 130 4.07 -6.47 2.41
C HIS A 130 5.39 -7.22 2.62
N LEU A 131 6.50 -6.50 2.79
CA LEU A 131 7.86 -7.06 2.85
C LEU A 131 8.02 -8.13 3.93
N ASP A 132 7.45 -7.93 5.11
CA ASP A 132 7.59 -8.88 6.21
C ASP A 132 6.88 -10.21 5.89
N CYS A 133 5.67 -10.18 5.30
CA CYS A 133 4.97 -11.40 4.86
C CYS A 133 5.81 -12.20 3.86
N GLU A 134 6.45 -11.52 2.91
CA GLU A 134 7.30 -12.17 1.91
C GLU A 134 8.50 -12.86 2.55
N VAL A 135 9.17 -12.17 3.47
CA VAL A 135 10.37 -12.67 4.14
C VAL A 135 10.02 -13.79 5.13
N GLU A 136 8.91 -13.68 5.83
CA GLU A 136 8.41 -14.71 6.74
C GLU A 136 8.05 -16.00 5.96
N SER A 137 7.30 -15.87 4.86
CA SER A 137 6.99 -17.01 3.98
C SER A 137 8.24 -17.66 3.39
N LEU A 138 9.22 -16.84 2.96
CA LEU A 138 10.49 -17.32 2.46
C LEU A 138 11.24 -18.13 3.53
N LEU A 139 11.29 -17.63 4.75
CA LEU A 139 11.97 -18.30 5.86
C LEU A 139 11.26 -19.59 6.26
N GLU A 140 9.94 -19.61 6.27
CA GLU A 140 9.16 -20.83 6.51
C GLU A 140 9.47 -21.92 5.49
N LYS A 141 9.53 -21.59 4.20
CA LYS A 141 9.92 -22.51 3.14
C LYS A 141 11.34 -23.08 3.37
N MET A 142 12.28 -22.19 3.75
CA MET A 142 13.66 -22.62 4.06
C MET A 142 13.70 -23.57 5.26
N LEU A 143 12.95 -23.31 6.32
CA LEU A 143 12.89 -24.15 7.51
C LEU A 143 12.24 -25.52 7.24
N ASN A 144 11.28 -25.58 6.34
CA ASN A 144 10.60 -26.81 5.93
C ASN A 144 11.39 -27.61 4.88
N GLY A 145 12.44 -27.03 4.31
CA GLY A 145 13.17 -27.66 3.21
C GLY A 145 12.44 -27.61 1.86
N ASP A 146 11.49 -26.69 1.73
CA ASP A 146 10.71 -26.48 0.51
C ASP A 146 11.54 -25.70 -0.53
N LYS A 147 11.11 -25.77 -1.81
CA LYS A 147 11.73 -24.96 -2.85
C LYS A 147 11.55 -23.46 -2.52
N ILE A 148 12.65 -22.73 -2.58
CA ILE A 148 12.66 -21.28 -2.38
C ILE A 148 11.91 -20.61 -3.54
N SER A 149 10.83 -19.92 -3.22
CA SER A 149 10.03 -19.15 -4.16
C SER A 149 9.39 -17.96 -3.46
N LEU A 150 9.26 -16.84 -4.16
CA LEU A 150 8.59 -15.65 -3.63
C LEU A 150 7.08 -15.78 -3.83
N GLU A 151 6.29 -15.37 -2.85
CA GLU A 151 4.82 -15.30 -2.99
C GLU A 151 4.43 -14.27 -4.07
N SER A 152 5.21 -13.19 -4.16
CA SER A 152 5.03 -12.16 -5.19
C SER A 152 5.35 -12.62 -6.63
N ASP A 153 5.90 -13.83 -6.82
CA ASP A 153 6.04 -14.45 -8.15
C ASP A 153 4.72 -14.99 -8.68
N ARG A 154 3.73 -15.14 -7.81
CA ARG A 154 2.38 -15.51 -8.22
C ARG A 154 1.73 -14.34 -8.96
N THR A 155 1.61 -14.46 -10.27
CA THR A 155 1.15 -13.37 -11.15
C THR A 155 -0.35 -13.36 -11.41
N SER A 156 -1.05 -14.45 -11.10
CA SER A 156 -2.50 -14.59 -11.34
C SER A 156 -3.19 -15.47 -10.30
N PHE A 157 -4.47 -15.20 -10.12
CA PHE A 157 -5.41 -16.01 -9.33
C PHE A 157 -6.79 -15.96 -9.99
N ASN A 158 -7.40 -17.10 -10.29
CA ASN A 158 -8.71 -17.21 -10.97
C ASN A 158 -8.82 -16.26 -12.19
N ASP A 159 -7.82 -16.32 -13.10
CA ASP A 159 -7.69 -15.51 -14.32
C ASP A 159 -7.47 -13.99 -14.08
N HIS A 160 -7.50 -13.52 -12.84
CA HIS A 160 -7.17 -12.12 -12.50
C HIS A 160 -5.68 -11.94 -12.28
N LYS A 161 -5.12 -10.87 -12.84
CA LYS A 161 -3.72 -10.50 -12.61
C LYS A 161 -3.54 -9.99 -11.17
N LEU A 162 -2.57 -10.56 -10.45
CA LEU A 162 -2.20 -10.11 -9.11
C LEU A 162 -1.18 -8.97 -9.20
N ILE A 163 -1.31 -7.99 -8.30
CA ILE A 163 -0.32 -6.93 -8.08
C ILE A 163 -0.03 -6.77 -6.58
N TYR A 164 1.20 -6.41 -6.26
CA TYR A 164 1.73 -6.35 -4.90
C TYR A 164 2.30 -4.95 -4.58
N PRO A 165 1.44 -3.93 -4.42
CA PRO A 165 1.91 -2.55 -4.27
C PRO A 165 2.81 -2.32 -3.06
N LEU A 166 2.61 -3.08 -1.98
CA LEU A 166 3.30 -2.90 -0.71
C LEU A 166 4.46 -3.89 -0.48
N ILE A 167 4.83 -4.72 -1.48
CA ILE A 167 5.81 -5.81 -1.34
C ILE A 167 7.18 -5.38 -0.78
N ASN A 168 7.57 -4.15 -1.00
CA ASN A 168 8.84 -3.59 -0.51
C ASN A 168 8.65 -2.61 0.67
N ILE A 169 7.50 -2.63 1.32
CA ILE A 169 7.18 -1.79 2.47
C ILE A 169 7.27 -2.62 3.75
N PRO A 170 8.14 -2.23 4.72
CA PRO A 170 8.18 -2.87 6.03
C PRO A 170 6.87 -2.67 6.80
N ARG A 171 6.42 -3.69 7.53
CA ARG A 171 5.24 -3.63 8.41
C ARG A 171 5.33 -2.49 9.43
N ASP A 172 6.50 -2.28 10.01
CA ASP A 172 6.72 -1.22 10.99
C ASP A 172 6.38 0.18 10.47
N TRP A 173 6.56 0.42 9.14
CA TRP A 173 6.19 1.70 8.56
C TRP A 173 4.67 1.85 8.44
N ILE A 174 3.97 0.76 8.13
CA ILE A 174 2.51 0.72 8.06
C ILE A 174 1.92 1.02 9.44
N LEU A 175 2.35 0.27 10.46
CA LEU A 175 1.89 0.44 11.85
C LEU A 175 2.26 1.81 12.42
N SER A 176 3.48 2.30 12.15
CA SER A 176 3.90 3.64 12.58
C SER A 176 3.04 4.74 11.96
N TRP A 177 2.66 4.60 10.68
CA TRP A 177 1.79 5.58 10.03
C TRP A 177 0.37 5.50 10.57
N THR A 178 -0.25 4.32 10.59
CA THR A 178 -1.63 4.14 11.03
C THR A 178 -1.82 4.54 12.48
N GLY A 179 -0.90 4.12 13.37
CA GLY A 179 -0.92 4.47 14.77
C GLY A 179 -0.71 5.96 15.04
N SER A 180 0.31 6.59 14.41
CA SER A 180 0.58 8.03 14.60
C SER A 180 -0.55 8.94 14.10
N GLU A 181 -1.30 8.50 13.11
CA GLU A 181 -2.39 9.27 12.51
C GLU A 181 -3.77 8.88 13.05
N GLY A 182 -3.83 7.92 13.98
CA GLY A 182 -5.08 7.43 14.57
C GLY A 182 -6.03 6.88 13.50
N ILE A 183 -5.51 6.08 12.58
CA ILE A 183 -6.32 5.40 11.57
C ILE A 183 -6.92 4.15 12.22
N PRO A 184 -8.25 4.02 12.27
CA PRO A 184 -8.86 2.84 12.86
C PRO A 184 -8.60 1.62 11.97
N CYS A 185 -7.81 0.68 12.48
CA CYS A 185 -7.51 -0.58 11.82
C CYS A 185 -7.09 -1.63 12.85
N THR A 186 -7.23 -2.90 12.51
CA THR A 186 -6.74 -4.01 13.32
C THR A 186 -5.31 -4.37 12.89
N GLU A 187 -4.49 -4.77 13.86
CA GLU A 187 -3.17 -5.31 13.57
C GLU A 187 -3.29 -6.83 13.37
N ASP A 188 -2.78 -7.33 12.26
CA ASP A 188 -2.63 -8.76 12.09
C ASP A 188 -1.53 -9.27 13.01
N GLY A 189 -1.89 -10.21 13.87
CA GLY A 189 -0.95 -10.92 14.73
C GLY A 189 -0.13 -11.92 13.92
N SER A 190 1.05 -11.54 13.46
CA SER A 190 2.02 -12.52 12.98
C SER A 190 2.59 -13.25 14.18
N GLY A 191 2.06 -14.43 14.48
CA GLY A 191 2.63 -15.37 15.44
C GLY A 191 3.34 -16.51 14.69
N GLY A 192 4.45 -17.01 15.23
CA GLY A 192 5.14 -18.15 14.65
C GLY A 192 6.66 -18.04 14.71
N MET A 193 7.33 -19.11 14.30
CA MET A 193 8.80 -19.19 14.38
C MET A 193 9.47 -18.21 13.40
N ALA A 194 8.96 -18.06 12.17
CA ALA A 194 9.57 -17.21 11.17
C ALA A 194 9.57 -15.73 11.55
N PRO A 195 8.45 -15.11 12.02
CA PRO A 195 8.45 -13.74 12.53
C PRO A 195 9.45 -13.52 13.68
N GLU A 196 9.50 -14.45 14.64
CA GLU A 196 10.42 -14.37 15.78
C GLU A 196 11.89 -14.42 15.30
N MET A 197 12.22 -15.29 14.36
CA MET A 197 13.57 -15.38 13.79
C MET A 197 13.93 -14.13 13.01
N VAL A 198 13.01 -13.57 12.21
CA VAL A 198 13.25 -12.31 11.48
C VAL A 198 13.48 -11.17 12.45
N GLN A 199 12.70 -11.11 13.54
CA GLN A 199 12.87 -10.11 14.59
C GLN A 199 14.24 -10.27 15.29
N PHE A 200 14.63 -11.49 15.64
CA PHE A 200 15.95 -11.80 16.21
C PHE A 200 17.08 -11.35 15.28
N LEU A 201 17.04 -11.74 14.01
CA LEU A 201 18.05 -11.34 13.01
C LEU A 201 18.11 -9.82 12.84
N SER A 202 16.98 -9.12 12.91
CA SER A 202 16.92 -7.66 12.81
C SER A 202 17.67 -6.94 13.92
N SER A 203 17.85 -7.57 15.08
CA SER A 203 18.62 -7.01 16.20
C SER A 203 20.15 -6.96 15.92
N PHE A 204 20.64 -7.78 14.99
CA PHE A 204 22.06 -7.88 14.64
C PHE A 204 22.38 -7.37 13.23
N ILE A 205 21.44 -7.49 12.32
CA ILE A 205 21.65 -7.20 10.89
C ILE A 205 20.72 -6.08 10.45
N PRO A 206 21.24 -4.85 10.25
CA PRO A 206 20.43 -3.76 9.70
C PRO A 206 19.83 -4.14 8.35
N ASP A 207 18.57 -3.76 8.13
CA ASP A 207 17.82 -3.98 6.88
C ASP A 207 17.79 -5.46 6.44
N VAL A 208 17.75 -6.40 7.41
CA VAL A 208 17.78 -7.84 7.13
C VAL A 208 16.64 -8.27 6.20
N ARG A 209 15.45 -7.72 6.37
CA ARG A 209 14.27 -8.03 5.54
C ARG A 209 14.53 -7.69 4.06
N GLU A 210 15.01 -6.47 3.81
CA GLU A 210 15.35 -6.05 2.45
C GLU A 210 16.47 -6.88 1.84
N LYS A 211 17.46 -7.28 2.65
CA LYS A 211 18.56 -8.13 2.21
C LYS A 211 18.10 -9.53 1.85
N MET A 212 17.28 -10.16 2.70
CA MET A 212 16.70 -11.48 2.42
C MET A 212 15.84 -11.47 1.15
N TYR A 213 14.96 -10.50 1.02
CA TYR A 213 14.12 -10.35 -0.18
C TYR A 213 14.96 -10.18 -1.46
N LYS A 214 15.97 -9.29 -1.44
CA LYS A 214 16.88 -9.09 -2.58
C LYS A 214 17.69 -10.35 -2.92
N SER A 215 18.15 -11.08 -1.91
CA SER A 215 18.88 -12.34 -2.12
C SER A 215 17.99 -13.38 -2.79
N ALA A 216 16.72 -13.50 -2.37
CA ALA A 216 15.78 -14.41 -3.00
C ALA A 216 15.47 -14.01 -4.46
N GLN A 217 15.28 -12.70 -4.72
CA GLN A 217 15.12 -12.19 -6.10
C GLN A 217 16.34 -12.53 -6.97
N PHE A 218 17.56 -12.34 -6.45
CA PHE A 218 18.78 -12.67 -7.19
C PHE A 218 18.89 -14.14 -7.50
N LEU A 219 18.56 -15.03 -6.56
CA LEU A 219 18.57 -16.48 -6.79
C LEU A 219 17.61 -16.87 -7.91
N ARG A 220 16.38 -16.33 -7.88
CA ARG A 220 15.36 -16.57 -8.90
C ARG A 220 15.81 -16.14 -10.32
N GLU A 221 16.48 -14.98 -10.43
CA GLU A 221 16.93 -14.45 -11.73
C GLU A 221 18.08 -15.26 -12.34
N ASN A 222 18.76 -16.11 -11.54
CA ASN A 222 19.90 -16.91 -11.96
C ASN A 222 19.62 -18.43 -11.96
N GLU A 223 18.38 -18.88 -11.73
CA GLU A 223 17.88 -20.23 -12.01
C GLU A 223 17.38 -20.32 -13.48
#